data_c862f0e9eab6be62381c7b5a1fa12d14
#
_entry.id   c862f0e9eab6be62381c7b5a1fa12d14
#
_cell.length_a   1.000
_cell.length_b   1.000
_cell.length_c   1.000
_cell.angle_alpha   90.00
_cell.angle_beta   90.00
_cell.angle_gamma   90.00
#
_symmetry.space_group_name_H-M   'P 1'
#
loop_
_entity.id
_entity.type
_entity.pdbx_description
1 polymer ?
#
loop_
_entity_poly.entity_id
_entity_poly.type
_entity_poly.pdbx_seq_one_letter_code
_entity_poly.pdbx_strand_id
1 'polypeptide(L)'
;MNMGTRTELKRAIRKGAVQVNGEKITDPGFMVNENDEIIFAGEPVPYFRYEYYMLNKPAGVITATEDRYQKTVLDFFGERRRKDLSPVGRLDKDTVGLLLVTNDGGFHHRLLSPKKHIDKEYYARIDGRVDEADREKFEKGIYVDEIFTALPAKLMIDGYRENALESDFMDLANSRAPKSALENGVSEIRVVVQEGKFHQIKRMFHALGKEVIYLKRIRIGSIVLDHTLEEGTYRR
;
A
#
# COMPACT_ATOMS: atom_id res chain seq x y z
N MET A 1 6.83 -12.47 15.90
CA MET A 1 6.38 -13.38 16.96
C MET A 1 6.19 -12.55 18.23
N ASN A 2 4.98 -12.24 18.61
CA ASN A 2 4.73 -11.39 19.80
C ASN A 2 4.16 -12.30 20.93
N MET A 3 4.98 -13.25 21.40
CA MET A 3 4.60 -14.28 22.36
C MET A 3 4.62 -13.78 23.82
N GLY A 4 5.01 -12.55 24.06
CA GLY A 4 5.09 -11.91 25.36
C GLY A 4 6.25 -10.91 25.47
N THR A 5 6.33 -10.19 26.58
CA THR A 5 7.44 -9.29 26.89
C THR A 5 8.74 -10.07 27.13
N ARG A 6 9.88 -9.42 26.96
CA ARG A 6 11.19 -10.02 27.20
C ARG A 6 11.31 -10.64 28.61
N THR A 7 10.70 -10.01 29.61
CA THR A 7 10.72 -10.48 30.99
C THR A 7 9.85 -11.74 31.17
N GLU A 8 8.64 -11.75 30.59
CA GLU A 8 7.75 -12.90 30.62
C GLU A 8 8.36 -14.10 29.92
N LEU A 9 8.93 -13.88 28.72
CA LEU A 9 9.59 -14.96 27.97
C LEU A 9 10.79 -15.53 28.73
N LYS A 10 11.67 -14.70 29.32
CA LYS A 10 12.77 -15.18 30.16
C LYS A 10 12.28 -16.03 31.35
N ARG A 11 11.18 -15.62 31.97
CA ARG A 11 10.57 -16.38 33.08
C ARG A 11 10.00 -17.72 32.59
N ALA A 12 9.32 -17.72 31.43
CA ALA A 12 8.76 -18.94 30.83
C ALA A 12 9.87 -19.92 30.42
N ILE A 13 10.96 -19.44 29.80
CA ILE A 13 12.13 -20.25 29.42
C ILE A 13 12.72 -20.94 30.68
N ARG A 14 12.99 -20.17 31.75
CA ARG A 14 13.51 -20.74 33.00
C ARG A 14 12.62 -21.80 33.64
N LYS A 15 11.30 -21.73 33.39
CA LYS A 15 10.33 -22.73 33.79
C LYS A 15 10.25 -23.92 32.82
N GLY A 16 11.03 -23.89 31.74
CA GLY A 16 11.09 -24.96 30.74
C GLY A 16 9.89 -25.03 29.82
N ALA A 17 9.25 -23.89 29.55
CA ALA A 17 8.16 -23.79 28.60
C ALA A 17 8.63 -23.80 27.13
N VAL A 18 9.95 -23.81 26.87
CA VAL A 18 10.54 -23.80 25.53
C VAL A 18 11.26 -25.11 25.26
N GLN A 19 11.06 -25.64 24.07
CA GLN A 19 11.88 -26.72 23.49
C GLN A 19 12.53 -26.22 22.20
N VAL A 20 13.74 -26.66 21.96
CA VAL A 20 14.46 -26.44 20.69
C VAL A 20 14.90 -27.81 20.18
N ASN A 21 14.46 -28.16 18.97
CA ASN A 21 14.74 -29.47 18.36
C ASN A 21 14.36 -30.67 19.29
N GLY A 22 13.25 -30.53 20.02
CA GLY A 22 12.76 -31.54 20.98
C GLY A 22 13.41 -31.47 22.35
N GLU A 23 14.49 -30.72 22.56
CA GLU A 23 15.16 -30.57 23.85
C GLU A 23 14.63 -29.39 24.65
N LYS A 24 14.35 -29.62 25.93
CA LYS A 24 13.87 -28.61 26.87
C LYS A 24 14.96 -27.61 27.21
N ILE A 25 14.73 -26.32 26.92
CA ILE A 25 15.65 -25.22 27.17
C ILE A 25 15.21 -24.42 28.41
N THR A 26 16.13 -24.19 29.34
CA THR A 26 15.91 -23.40 30.56
C THR A 26 16.80 -22.16 30.64
N ASP A 27 17.82 -22.07 29.78
CA ASP A 27 18.66 -20.88 29.67
C ASP A 27 18.10 -19.87 28.66
N PRO A 28 17.72 -18.65 29.12
CA PRO A 28 17.26 -17.59 28.20
C PRO A 28 18.38 -17.04 27.29
N GLY A 29 19.61 -17.40 27.51
CA GLY A 29 20.78 -17.05 26.68
C GLY A 29 21.10 -18.11 25.61
N PHE A 30 20.38 -19.22 25.56
CA PHE A 30 20.60 -20.27 24.58
C PHE A 30 20.48 -19.71 23.14
N MET A 31 21.50 -20.01 22.32
CA MET A 31 21.55 -19.54 20.93
C MET A 31 20.84 -20.52 20.03
N VAL A 32 19.87 -20.01 19.29
CA VAL A 32 19.11 -20.75 18.29
C VAL A 32 19.51 -20.35 16.88
N ASN A 33 19.41 -21.29 15.95
CA ASN A 33 19.62 -21.07 14.52
C ASN A 33 18.28 -20.84 13.79
N GLU A 34 18.32 -20.30 12.59
CA GLU A 34 17.12 -20.02 11.78
C GLU A 34 16.31 -21.29 11.43
N ASN A 35 16.97 -22.45 11.40
CA ASN A 35 16.37 -23.75 11.05
C ASN A 35 15.94 -24.58 12.26
N ASP A 36 16.17 -24.10 13.49
CA ASP A 36 15.78 -24.83 14.68
C ASP A 36 14.26 -24.84 14.84
N GLU A 37 13.72 -26.00 15.18
CA GLU A 37 12.32 -26.14 15.55
C GLU A 37 12.12 -25.64 16.99
N ILE A 38 11.30 -24.61 17.15
CA ILE A 38 11.01 -24.01 18.47
C ILE A 38 9.55 -24.31 18.83
N ILE A 39 9.37 -24.89 20.01
CA ILE A 39 8.05 -25.11 20.62
C ILE A 39 7.97 -24.25 21.88
N PHE A 40 6.92 -23.45 22.04
CA PHE A 40 6.62 -22.66 23.22
C PHE A 40 5.27 -23.06 23.82
N ALA A 41 5.29 -23.49 25.08
CA ALA A 41 4.08 -23.95 25.79
C ALA A 41 3.29 -25.04 25.03
N GLY A 42 3.99 -25.93 24.32
CA GLY A 42 3.39 -27.01 23.54
C GLY A 42 3.02 -26.67 22.09
N GLU A 43 3.11 -25.39 21.71
CA GLU A 43 2.76 -24.93 20.37
C GLU A 43 4.02 -24.59 19.53
N PRO A 44 4.07 -24.99 18.26
CA PRO A 44 5.18 -24.63 17.38
C PRO A 44 5.23 -23.12 17.15
N VAL A 45 6.44 -22.56 17.20
CA VAL A 45 6.68 -21.14 16.96
C VAL A 45 7.34 -20.97 15.60
N PRO A 46 6.58 -20.69 14.54
CA PRO A 46 7.16 -20.51 13.22
C PRO A 46 8.03 -19.26 13.20
N TYR A 47 9.28 -19.39 12.72
CA TYR A 47 10.18 -18.29 12.49
C TYR A 47 10.24 -17.95 11.01
N PHE A 48 9.90 -16.71 10.68
CA PHE A 48 10.08 -16.16 9.35
C PHE A 48 11.00 -14.95 9.46
N ARG A 49 12.14 -15.02 8.81
CA ARG A 49 13.07 -13.88 8.77
C ARG A 49 12.40 -12.66 8.20
N TYR A 50 11.71 -12.83 7.08
CA TYR A 50 10.97 -11.78 6.40
C TYR A 50 9.49 -12.15 6.28
N GLU A 51 8.67 -11.14 6.42
CA GLU A 51 7.23 -11.24 6.20
C GLU A 51 6.82 -10.23 5.12
N TYR A 52 5.92 -10.66 4.23
CA TYR A 52 5.42 -9.85 3.13
C TYR A 52 3.90 -9.88 3.16
N TYR A 53 3.31 -8.71 3.13
CA TYR A 53 1.86 -8.59 3.15
C TYR A 53 1.40 -7.68 2.02
N MET A 54 0.29 -8.05 1.40
CA MET A 54 -0.49 -7.22 0.51
C MET A 54 -1.66 -6.66 1.31
N LEU A 55 -1.71 -5.36 1.46
CA LEU A 55 -2.84 -4.63 2.06
C LEU A 55 -3.61 -3.93 0.94
N ASN A 56 -4.93 -4.12 0.90
CA ASN A 56 -5.81 -3.24 0.14
C ASN A 56 -6.14 -2.03 1.03
N LYS A 57 -5.33 -0.99 0.91
CA LYS A 57 -5.43 0.20 1.76
C LYS A 57 -6.76 0.92 1.52
N PRO A 58 -7.57 1.18 2.54
CA PRO A 58 -8.78 1.98 2.40
C PRO A 58 -8.48 3.48 2.41
N ALA A 59 -9.44 4.29 2.00
CA ALA A 59 -9.39 5.74 2.17
C ALA A 59 -9.43 6.15 3.64
N GLY A 60 -9.00 7.37 3.94
CA GLY A 60 -9.03 7.94 5.30
C GLY A 60 -7.88 7.53 6.22
N VAL A 61 -7.00 6.63 5.78
CA VAL A 61 -5.89 6.08 6.55
C VAL A 61 -4.56 6.57 6.00
N ILE A 62 -3.65 6.98 6.87
CA ILE A 62 -2.32 7.46 6.47
C ILE A 62 -1.32 6.31 6.32
N THR A 63 -0.38 6.47 5.39
CA THR A 63 0.73 5.53 5.21
C THR A 63 1.89 5.91 6.14
N ALA A 64 1.81 5.43 7.36
CA ALA A 64 2.83 5.59 8.41
C ALA A 64 2.92 4.31 9.25
N THR A 65 4.00 4.17 10.01
CA THR A 65 4.18 3.07 10.96
C THR A 65 3.41 3.29 12.26
N GLU A 66 3.30 4.54 12.67
CA GLU A 66 2.54 4.99 13.85
C GLU A 66 2.19 6.47 13.70
N ASP A 67 1.09 6.88 14.31
CA ASP A 67 0.68 8.28 14.44
C ASP A 67 -0.17 8.43 15.70
N ARG A 68 -0.11 9.62 16.35
CA ARG A 68 -0.83 9.87 17.61
C ARG A 68 -2.30 10.21 17.40
N TYR A 69 -2.67 10.69 16.23
CA TYR A 69 -3.97 11.29 15.97
C TYR A 69 -4.75 10.61 14.85
N GLN A 70 -4.05 9.91 13.96
CA GLN A 70 -4.66 9.34 12.77
C GLN A 70 -4.39 7.84 12.69
N LYS A 71 -5.40 7.11 12.21
CA LYS A 71 -5.25 5.68 11.92
C LYS A 71 -4.21 5.47 10.83
N THR A 72 -3.29 4.55 11.06
CA THR A 72 -2.22 4.19 10.15
C THR A 72 -2.49 2.87 9.45
N VAL A 73 -1.77 2.60 8.38
CA VAL A 73 -1.85 1.33 7.66
C VAL A 73 -1.39 0.14 8.50
N LEU A 74 -0.56 0.34 9.52
CA LEU A 74 -0.12 -0.74 10.39
C LEU A 74 -1.13 -1.12 11.49
N ASP A 75 -2.12 -0.27 11.76
CA ASP A 75 -3.18 -0.58 12.74
C ASP A 75 -4.08 -1.73 12.29
N PHE A 76 -4.11 -2.05 10.97
CA PHE A 76 -4.82 -3.22 10.44
C PHE A 76 -4.18 -4.55 10.84
N PHE A 77 -2.88 -4.57 11.19
CA PHE A 77 -2.14 -5.78 11.56
C PHE A 77 -2.26 -6.15 13.04
N GLY A 78 -2.97 -5.33 13.83
CA GLY A 78 -3.22 -5.55 15.25
C GLY A 78 -1.97 -5.41 16.13
N GLU A 79 -2.17 -5.59 17.44
CA GLU A 79 -1.10 -5.38 18.44
C GLU A 79 -0.01 -6.45 18.39
N ARG A 80 -0.34 -7.65 17.89
CA ARG A 80 0.62 -8.78 17.79
C ARG A 80 1.50 -8.74 16.56
N ARG A 81 1.42 -7.68 15.74
CA ARG A 81 2.30 -7.52 14.58
C ARG A 81 3.78 -7.40 14.99
N ARG A 82 4.66 -7.76 14.10
CA ARG A 82 6.08 -7.48 14.25
C ARG A 82 6.31 -5.96 14.27
N LYS A 83 7.17 -5.50 15.18
CA LYS A 83 7.46 -4.06 15.33
C LYS A 83 8.32 -3.49 14.18
N ASP A 84 9.02 -4.36 13.45
CA ASP A 84 9.89 -4.01 12.33
C ASP A 84 9.17 -3.98 10.98
N LEU A 85 7.85 -4.25 10.94
CA LEU A 85 7.05 -4.08 9.73
C LEU A 85 6.94 -2.61 9.34
N SER A 86 7.05 -2.35 8.04
CA SER A 86 6.90 -1.01 7.47
C SER A 86 6.23 -1.07 6.09
N PRO A 87 5.46 -0.03 5.70
CA PRO A 87 4.86 0.03 4.38
C PRO A 87 5.91 0.31 3.31
N VAL A 88 5.82 -0.35 2.15
CA VAL A 88 6.71 -0.17 1.00
C VAL A 88 6.19 0.98 0.14
N GLY A 89 6.79 2.15 0.33
CA GLY A 89 6.32 3.40 -0.27
C GLY A 89 5.08 3.93 0.45
N ARG A 90 4.46 4.91 -0.20
CA ARG A 90 3.32 5.62 0.38
C ARG A 90 2.17 5.72 -0.62
N LEU A 91 0.97 5.74 -0.09
CA LEU A 91 -0.25 6.21 -0.74
C LEU A 91 -0.79 7.37 0.08
N ASP A 92 -1.40 8.34 -0.58
CA ASP A 92 -2.05 9.46 0.07
C ASP A 92 -3.21 8.98 0.95
N LYS A 93 -3.68 9.82 1.85
CA LYS A 93 -4.75 9.47 2.80
C LYS A 93 -6.03 9.02 2.08
N ASP A 94 -6.37 9.67 1.00
CA ASP A 94 -7.54 9.40 0.15
C ASP A 94 -7.28 8.43 -1.01
N THR A 95 -6.02 8.06 -1.29
CA THR A 95 -5.67 7.06 -2.29
C THR A 95 -5.77 5.66 -1.70
N VAL A 96 -6.41 4.75 -2.44
CA VAL A 96 -6.69 3.37 -2.00
C VAL A 96 -5.88 2.33 -2.76
N GLY A 97 -6.05 1.06 -2.39
CA GLY A 97 -5.56 -0.08 -3.16
C GLY A 97 -4.23 -0.64 -2.67
N LEU A 98 -3.45 -1.18 -3.60
CA LEU A 98 -2.26 -1.99 -3.31
C LEU A 98 -1.21 -1.24 -2.51
N LEU A 99 -0.99 -1.69 -1.29
CA LEU A 99 0.15 -1.31 -0.46
C LEU A 99 0.84 -2.57 0.05
N LEU A 100 2.13 -2.67 -0.17
CA LEU A 100 2.92 -3.76 0.37
C LEU A 100 3.46 -3.36 1.75
N VAL A 101 3.52 -4.33 2.66
CA VAL A 101 4.06 -4.15 4.01
C VAL A 101 5.04 -5.29 4.28
N THR A 102 6.26 -4.97 4.74
CA THR A 102 7.30 -5.96 4.99
C THR A 102 8.33 -5.44 5.99
N ASN A 103 9.12 -6.35 6.54
CA ASN A 103 10.35 -6.04 7.27
C ASN A 103 11.64 -6.32 6.47
N ASP A 104 11.52 -6.65 5.16
CA ASP A 104 12.68 -6.79 4.26
C ASP A 104 13.10 -5.42 3.69
N GLY A 105 14.09 -4.78 4.34
CA GLY A 105 14.64 -3.52 3.88
C GLY A 105 15.28 -3.60 2.48
N GLY A 106 15.84 -4.75 2.11
CA GLY A 106 16.40 -4.98 0.78
C GLY A 106 15.32 -4.98 -0.31
N PHE A 107 14.19 -5.65 -0.06
CA PHE A 107 13.02 -5.61 -0.93
C PHE A 107 12.46 -4.19 -1.05
N HIS A 108 12.31 -3.49 0.08
CA HIS A 108 11.87 -2.11 0.15
C HIS A 108 12.69 -1.20 -0.77
N HIS A 109 14.02 -1.27 -0.64
CA HIS A 109 14.94 -0.47 -1.47
C HIS A 109 14.84 -0.84 -2.95
N ARG A 110 14.76 -2.14 -3.30
CA ARG A 110 14.63 -2.59 -4.70
C ARG A 110 13.36 -2.06 -5.36
N LEU A 111 12.25 -2.04 -4.62
CA LEU A 111 10.94 -1.65 -5.17
C LEU A 111 10.77 -0.13 -5.31
N LEU A 112 11.40 0.64 -4.40
CA LEU A 112 11.24 2.10 -4.34
C LEU A 112 12.36 2.88 -5.05
N SER A 113 13.48 2.23 -5.40
CA SER A 113 14.61 2.90 -6.03
C SER A 113 14.20 3.53 -7.36
N PRO A 114 14.35 4.87 -7.54
CA PRO A 114 14.03 5.55 -8.78
C PRO A 114 14.79 4.97 -9.99
N LYS A 115 16.03 4.50 -9.76
CA LYS A 115 16.88 3.90 -10.80
C LYS A 115 16.33 2.59 -11.37
N LYS A 116 15.39 1.95 -10.70
CA LYS A 116 14.78 0.68 -11.14
C LYS A 116 13.56 0.88 -12.03
N HIS A 117 13.05 2.10 -12.15
CA HIS A 117 11.90 2.43 -12.99
C HIS A 117 10.72 1.45 -12.85
N ILE A 118 10.43 1.05 -11.60
CA ILE A 118 9.36 0.10 -11.34
C ILE A 118 8.00 0.75 -11.62
N ASP A 119 7.26 0.16 -12.53
CA ASP A 119 5.93 0.60 -12.90
C ASP A 119 4.96 0.55 -11.72
N LYS A 120 4.17 1.59 -11.59
CA LYS A 120 3.05 1.66 -10.66
C LYS A 120 1.82 2.02 -11.48
N GLU A 121 0.86 1.13 -11.51
CA GLU A 121 -0.38 1.31 -12.26
C GLU A 121 -1.51 1.68 -11.33
N TYR A 122 -2.24 2.71 -11.74
CA TYR A 122 -3.38 3.23 -11.01
C TYR A 122 -4.60 3.23 -11.92
N TYR A 123 -5.73 2.82 -11.36
CA TYR A 123 -7.05 3.13 -11.87
C TYR A 123 -7.50 4.46 -11.25
N ALA A 124 -8.11 5.32 -12.05
CA ALA A 124 -8.63 6.60 -11.56
C ALA A 124 -9.95 6.97 -12.24
N ARG A 125 -10.76 7.73 -11.51
CA ARG A 125 -11.91 8.46 -12.06
C ARG A 125 -11.57 9.93 -12.06
N ILE A 126 -11.78 10.56 -13.21
CA ILE A 126 -11.42 11.96 -13.48
C ILE A 126 -12.69 12.76 -13.77
N ASP A 127 -12.81 13.92 -13.12
CA ASP A 127 -13.85 14.91 -13.42
C ASP A 127 -13.69 15.42 -14.84
N GLY A 128 -14.74 15.25 -15.66
CA GLY A 128 -14.74 15.62 -17.06
C GLY A 128 -14.15 14.58 -18.00
N ARG A 129 -14.08 14.95 -19.26
CA ARG A 129 -13.63 14.10 -20.36
C ARG A 129 -12.10 14.11 -20.47
N VAL A 130 -11.51 12.95 -20.39
CA VAL A 130 -10.10 12.69 -20.76
C VAL A 130 -10.08 12.21 -22.21
N ASP A 131 -9.23 12.80 -23.03
CA ASP A 131 -9.18 12.55 -24.46
C ASP A 131 -7.76 12.20 -24.97
N GLU A 132 -7.63 12.03 -26.27
CA GLU A 132 -6.39 11.68 -26.92
C GLU A 132 -5.31 12.77 -26.76
N ALA A 133 -5.71 14.03 -26.72
CA ALA A 133 -4.74 15.13 -26.51
C ALA A 133 -4.14 15.07 -25.10
N ASP A 134 -4.90 14.64 -24.11
CA ASP A 134 -4.38 14.40 -22.77
C ASP A 134 -3.40 13.22 -22.76
N ARG A 135 -3.74 12.12 -23.48
CA ARG A 135 -2.84 10.96 -23.60
C ARG A 135 -1.49 11.35 -24.19
N GLU A 136 -1.50 12.11 -25.27
CA GLU A 136 -0.26 12.60 -25.88
C GLU A 136 0.59 13.46 -24.94
N LYS A 137 -0.04 14.27 -24.07
CA LYS A 137 0.68 15.06 -23.07
C LYS A 137 1.31 14.17 -22.01
N PHE A 138 0.61 13.14 -21.56
CA PHE A 138 1.15 12.15 -20.62
C PHE A 138 2.36 11.43 -21.22
N GLU A 139 2.32 11.03 -22.49
CA GLU A 139 3.41 10.35 -23.19
C GLU A 139 4.66 11.25 -23.38
N LYS A 140 4.48 12.56 -23.45
CA LYS A 140 5.59 13.54 -23.57
C LYS A 140 6.15 13.97 -22.20
N GLY A 141 5.44 13.66 -21.12
CA GLY A 141 5.67 14.22 -19.79
C GLY A 141 4.93 15.54 -19.59
N ILE A 142 4.57 15.83 -18.34
CA ILE A 142 3.73 16.97 -17.98
C ILE A 142 4.52 17.94 -17.11
N TYR A 143 4.65 19.19 -17.56
CA TYR A 143 5.08 20.26 -16.68
C TYR A 143 4.00 20.53 -15.64
N VAL A 144 4.31 20.30 -14.38
CA VAL A 144 3.37 20.46 -13.27
C VAL A 144 3.54 21.83 -12.63
N ASP A 145 4.77 22.20 -12.30
CA ASP A 145 5.14 23.48 -11.73
C ASP A 145 6.69 23.69 -11.81
N GLU A 146 7.19 24.78 -11.22
CA GLU A 146 8.61 25.13 -11.21
C GLU A 146 9.52 24.08 -10.54
N ILE A 147 8.95 23.24 -9.65
CA ILE A 147 9.69 22.25 -8.87
C ILE A 147 9.74 20.90 -9.60
N PHE A 148 8.74 20.63 -10.45
CA PHE A 148 8.50 19.27 -10.92
C PHE A 148 7.89 19.21 -12.31
N THR A 149 8.59 18.56 -13.22
CA THR A 149 8.06 18.02 -14.48
C THR A 149 7.95 16.51 -14.34
N ALA A 150 6.75 15.96 -14.57
CA ALA A 150 6.54 14.52 -14.56
C ALA A 150 7.20 13.86 -15.77
N LEU A 151 7.84 12.72 -15.55
CA LEU A 151 8.35 11.89 -16.63
C LEU A 151 7.21 11.38 -17.52
N PRO A 152 7.51 10.99 -18.77
CA PRO A 152 6.57 10.29 -19.62
C PRO A 152 5.84 9.18 -18.89
N ALA A 153 4.51 9.13 -19.05
CA ALA A 153 3.64 8.17 -18.42
C ALA A 153 2.65 7.60 -19.43
N LYS A 154 2.27 6.35 -19.26
CA LYS A 154 1.28 5.71 -20.12
C LYS A 154 -0.12 5.97 -19.58
N LEU A 155 -0.97 6.64 -20.35
CA LEU A 155 -2.37 6.87 -20.05
C LEU A 155 -3.25 5.99 -20.95
N MET A 156 -4.18 5.26 -20.35
CA MET A 156 -5.18 4.43 -21.02
C MET A 156 -6.56 4.95 -20.65
N ILE A 157 -7.39 5.21 -21.64
CA ILE A 157 -8.76 5.71 -21.45
C ILE A 157 -9.66 4.49 -21.54
N ASP A 158 -10.27 4.09 -20.43
CA ASP A 158 -11.11 2.89 -20.35
C ASP A 158 -12.58 3.23 -20.67
N GLY A 159 -13.02 4.46 -20.39
CA GLY A 159 -14.37 4.92 -20.69
C GLY A 159 -14.63 6.37 -20.30
N TYR A 160 -15.75 6.88 -20.81
CA TYR A 160 -16.30 8.18 -20.43
C TYR A 160 -17.82 8.09 -20.27
N ARG A 161 -18.35 8.65 -19.19
CA ARG A 161 -19.78 8.74 -18.91
C ARG A 161 -20.17 10.21 -18.80
N GLU A 162 -20.97 10.68 -19.75
CA GLU A 162 -21.40 12.08 -19.85
C GLU A 162 -22.36 12.48 -18.72
N ASN A 163 -23.29 11.60 -18.36
CA ASN A 163 -24.29 11.83 -17.31
C ASN A 163 -23.99 10.92 -16.12
N ALA A 164 -23.01 11.31 -15.33
CA ALA A 164 -22.68 10.58 -14.11
C ALA A 164 -23.78 10.80 -13.06
N LEU A 165 -24.17 9.74 -12.36
CA LEU A 165 -25.18 9.76 -11.30
C LEU A 165 -24.47 9.71 -9.94
N GLU A 166 -25.12 10.20 -8.88
CA GLU A 166 -24.61 10.07 -7.50
C GLU A 166 -24.33 8.60 -7.14
N SER A 167 -25.11 7.66 -7.67
CA SER A 167 -24.90 6.22 -7.49
C SER A 167 -23.56 5.72 -8.04
N ASP A 168 -22.99 6.39 -9.05
CA ASP A 168 -21.68 6.04 -9.62
C ASP A 168 -20.51 6.33 -8.67
N PHE A 169 -20.77 7.00 -7.57
CA PHE A 169 -19.78 7.39 -6.56
C PHE A 169 -20.04 6.75 -5.20
N MET A 170 -21.04 5.88 -5.07
CA MET A 170 -21.38 5.24 -3.78
C MET A 170 -20.29 4.30 -3.26
N ASP A 171 -19.43 3.79 -4.13
CA ASP A 171 -18.27 2.98 -3.77
C ASP A 171 -17.06 3.82 -3.32
N LEU A 172 -17.15 5.13 -3.42
CA LEU A 172 -16.11 6.04 -2.93
C LEU A 172 -16.31 6.25 -1.43
N ALA A 173 -15.56 5.54 -0.61
CA ALA A 173 -15.57 5.73 0.83
C ALA A 173 -15.33 7.21 1.18
N ASN A 174 -16.35 7.89 1.70
CA ASN A 174 -16.37 9.27 2.17
C ASN A 174 -16.45 10.41 1.13
N SER A 175 -16.75 10.16 -0.13
CA SER A 175 -16.85 11.22 -1.14
C SER A 175 -18.29 11.33 -1.66
N ARG A 176 -18.93 12.47 -1.42
CA ARG A 176 -20.02 12.90 -2.30
C ARG A 176 -19.44 13.14 -3.69
N ALA A 177 -20.17 12.75 -4.74
CA ALA A 177 -19.84 13.15 -6.09
C ALA A 177 -19.56 14.66 -6.13
N PRO A 178 -18.43 15.13 -6.64
CA PRO A 178 -18.26 16.55 -6.89
C PRO A 178 -19.40 17.01 -7.80
N LYS A 179 -20.04 18.15 -7.50
CA LYS A 179 -21.10 18.69 -8.36
C LYS A 179 -20.63 18.85 -9.81
N SER A 180 -19.38 19.25 -10.00
CA SER A 180 -18.73 19.35 -11.31
C SER A 180 -18.73 18.01 -12.07
N ALA A 181 -18.49 16.89 -11.40
CA ALA A 181 -18.48 15.58 -12.04
C ALA A 181 -19.88 15.13 -12.50
N LEU A 182 -20.94 15.58 -11.83
CA LEU A 182 -22.31 15.35 -12.28
C LEU A 182 -22.65 16.18 -13.53
N GLU A 183 -22.01 17.34 -13.71
CA GLU A 183 -22.23 18.26 -14.83
C GLU A 183 -21.29 17.94 -16.01
N ASN A 184 -20.02 17.65 -15.74
CA ASN A 184 -18.97 17.45 -16.74
C ASN A 184 -18.80 16.00 -17.19
N GLY A 185 -19.47 15.07 -16.53
CA GLY A 185 -19.26 13.63 -16.71
C GLY A 185 -17.99 13.14 -16.05
N VAL A 186 -17.72 11.86 -16.18
CA VAL A 186 -16.59 11.17 -15.55
C VAL A 186 -15.86 10.28 -16.54
N SER A 187 -14.55 10.42 -16.61
CA SER A 187 -13.69 9.49 -17.33
C SER A 187 -13.11 8.45 -16.39
N GLU A 188 -13.11 7.19 -16.83
CA GLU A 188 -12.39 6.09 -16.19
C GLU A 188 -11.11 5.84 -16.97
N ILE A 189 -9.98 5.83 -16.24
CA ILE A 189 -8.66 5.70 -16.86
C ILE A 189 -7.74 4.75 -16.04
N ARG A 190 -6.73 4.25 -16.73
CA ARG A 190 -5.55 3.70 -16.05
C ARG A 190 -4.31 4.50 -16.43
N VAL A 191 -3.44 4.72 -15.45
CA VAL A 191 -2.19 5.43 -15.67
C VAL A 191 -1.03 4.65 -15.06
N VAL A 192 0.06 4.52 -15.83
CA VAL A 192 1.30 3.87 -15.39
C VAL A 192 2.40 4.91 -15.26
N VAL A 193 2.95 5.04 -14.05
CA VAL A 193 4.07 5.93 -13.74
C VAL A 193 5.23 5.13 -13.13
N GLN A 194 6.46 5.58 -13.37
CA GLN A 194 7.68 4.99 -12.80
C GLN A 194 8.20 5.76 -11.59
N GLU A 195 7.74 6.97 -11.40
CA GLU A 195 8.07 7.83 -10.27
C GLU A 195 7.12 7.62 -9.09
N GLY A 196 7.31 8.40 -8.03
CA GLY A 196 6.46 8.43 -6.84
C GLY A 196 6.55 9.78 -6.15
N LYS A 197 6.38 10.87 -6.92
CA LYS A 197 6.39 12.23 -6.38
C LYS A 197 5.12 12.49 -5.57
N PHE A 198 5.20 13.48 -4.68
CA PHE A 198 4.07 13.87 -3.84
C PHE A 198 2.84 14.25 -4.69
N HIS A 199 1.72 13.56 -4.46
CA HIS A 199 0.45 13.74 -5.17
C HIS A 199 0.58 13.74 -6.71
N GLN A 200 1.54 12.97 -7.26
CA GLN A 200 1.96 13.08 -8.65
C GLN A 200 0.80 13.03 -9.65
N ILE A 201 -0.01 11.98 -9.62
CA ILE A 201 -1.10 11.79 -10.59
C ILE A 201 -2.14 12.90 -10.48
N LYS A 202 -2.51 13.29 -9.24
CA LYS A 202 -3.44 14.40 -9.00
C LYS A 202 -2.92 15.72 -9.58
N ARG A 203 -1.64 16.01 -9.34
CA ARG A 203 -1.00 17.22 -9.86
C ARG A 203 -0.86 17.20 -11.38
N MET A 204 -0.60 16.03 -11.99
CA MET A 204 -0.55 15.90 -13.44
C MET A 204 -1.91 16.20 -14.07
N PHE A 205 -3.02 15.67 -13.54
CA PHE A 205 -4.35 15.99 -14.04
C PHE A 205 -4.75 17.43 -13.76
N HIS A 206 -4.42 17.96 -12.57
CA HIS A 206 -4.65 19.37 -12.25
C HIS A 206 -3.94 20.33 -13.23
N ALA A 207 -2.72 20.03 -13.64
CA ALA A 207 -2.00 20.79 -14.65
C ALA A 207 -2.69 20.76 -16.04
N LEU A 208 -3.57 19.81 -16.29
CA LEU A 208 -4.41 19.74 -17.49
C LEU A 208 -5.82 20.33 -17.26
N GLY A 209 -6.05 20.99 -16.11
CA GLY A 209 -7.35 21.56 -15.75
C GLY A 209 -8.41 20.52 -15.38
N LYS A 210 -7.99 19.34 -14.90
CA LYS A 210 -8.85 18.22 -14.52
C LYS A 210 -8.58 17.79 -13.08
N GLU A 211 -9.60 17.25 -12.41
CA GLU A 211 -9.49 16.78 -11.02
C GLU A 211 -9.65 15.27 -10.93
N VAL A 212 -8.82 14.66 -10.08
CA VAL A 212 -8.90 13.22 -9.76
C VAL A 212 -9.92 13.02 -8.64
N ILE A 213 -11.03 12.37 -8.95
CA ILE A 213 -12.12 12.08 -7.99
C ILE A 213 -11.79 10.83 -7.17
N TYR A 214 -11.22 9.82 -7.81
CA TYR A 214 -10.87 8.55 -7.19
C TYR A 214 -9.53 8.06 -7.72
N LEU A 215 -8.70 7.49 -6.84
CA LEU A 215 -7.40 6.96 -7.22
C LEU A 215 -7.12 5.66 -6.46
N LYS A 216 -6.91 4.58 -7.21
CA LYS A 216 -6.61 3.25 -6.70
C LYS A 216 -5.35 2.69 -7.32
N ARG A 217 -4.33 2.39 -6.52
CA ARG A 217 -3.18 1.65 -7.04
C ARG A 217 -3.53 0.18 -7.20
N ILE A 218 -3.42 -0.32 -8.42
CA ILE A 218 -3.80 -1.71 -8.76
C ILE A 218 -2.59 -2.62 -9.03
N ARG A 219 -1.39 -2.06 -9.31
CA ARG A 219 -0.18 -2.84 -9.60
C ARG A 219 1.10 -2.10 -9.20
N ILE A 220 2.10 -2.85 -8.77
CA ILE A 220 3.49 -2.40 -8.59
C ILE A 220 4.41 -3.46 -9.20
N GLY A 221 5.11 -3.12 -10.29
CA GLY A 221 5.89 -4.07 -11.04
C GLY A 221 5.05 -5.25 -11.52
N SER A 222 5.40 -6.45 -11.10
CA SER A 222 4.64 -7.68 -11.39
C SER A 222 3.56 -8.02 -10.35
N ILE A 223 3.49 -7.29 -9.24
CA ILE A 223 2.55 -7.57 -8.16
C ILE A 223 1.24 -6.83 -8.44
N VAL A 224 0.17 -7.58 -8.63
CA VAL A 224 -1.19 -7.07 -8.87
C VAL A 224 -2.02 -7.18 -7.60
N LEU A 225 -2.83 -6.17 -7.31
CA LEU A 225 -3.79 -6.23 -6.21
C LEU A 225 -4.78 -7.39 -6.43
N ASP A 226 -4.90 -8.23 -5.44
CA ASP A 226 -5.91 -9.27 -5.46
C ASP A 226 -7.32 -8.65 -5.42
N HIS A 227 -8.11 -8.91 -6.44
CA HIS A 227 -9.46 -8.40 -6.58
C HIS A 227 -10.45 -8.94 -5.53
N THR A 228 -10.11 -10.06 -4.88
CA THR A 228 -10.91 -10.65 -3.80
C THR A 228 -10.58 -10.07 -2.43
N LEU A 229 -9.50 -9.27 -2.33
CA LEU A 229 -9.08 -8.67 -1.07
C LEU A 229 -9.88 -7.39 -0.82
N GLU A 230 -10.76 -7.43 0.16
CA GLU A 230 -11.59 -6.28 0.55
C GLU A 230 -10.75 -5.10 1.06
N GLU A 231 -11.25 -3.88 0.93
CA GLU A 231 -10.59 -2.70 1.48
C GLU A 231 -10.44 -2.80 3.01
N GLY A 232 -9.27 -2.43 3.52
CA GLY A 232 -8.93 -2.55 4.93
C GLY A 232 -8.52 -3.95 5.36
N THR A 233 -8.44 -4.92 4.45
CA THR A 233 -7.94 -6.27 4.72
C THR A 233 -6.57 -6.50 4.10
N TYR A 234 -5.85 -7.48 4.62
CA TYR A 234 -4.53 -7.86 4.12
C TYR A 234 -4.40 -9.39 4.00
N ARG A 235 -3.48 -9.82 3.17
CA ARG A 235 -3.02 -11.22 3.12
C ARG A 235 -1.49 -11.30 3.08
N ARG A 236 -0.96 -12.44 3.50
CA ARG A 236 0.47 -12.78 3.47
C ARG A 236 0.87 -13.38 2.12
#